data_0161b6e463fe5f5ea24bb8cdfee8b8ca
#
_entry.id   0161b6e463fe5f5ea24bb8cdfee8b8ca
#
_cell.length_a   1.000
_cell.length_b   1.000
_cell.length_c   1.000
_cell.angle_alpha   90.00
_cell.angle_beta   90.00
_cell.angle_gamma   90.00
#
_symmetry.space_group_name_H-M   'P 1'
#
loop_
_entity.id
_entity.type
_entity.pdbx_description
1 polymer ?
#
loop_
_entity_poly.entity_id
_entity_poly.type
_entity_poly.pdbx_seq_one_letter_code
_entity_poly.pdbx_strand_id
1 'polypeptide(L)'
;MFSLDGKPQENTGRTIGAALCYTGDYRLKINTDDGDYHHFFAGMDEEGASFRLKKGEVFRTPPLALTYSEEGLGGASRNFHKWGRNHKLANGDKLRKILLNSWEGVYFDINQKDMEQMMADIALMGGELFVMDDGWFGDKHPRDIDNAGLGDWVVNPKKLPDALPDYCVMPRNIILVSASGLNPK
;
A
#
# COMPACT_ATOMS: atom_id res chain seq x y z
N MET A 1 -12.14 -4.47 13.31
CA MET A 1 -12.00 -4.86 14.73
C MET A 1 -13.30 -4.59 15.44
N PHE A 2 -13.64 -5.41 16.44
CA PHE A 2 -14.84 -5.24 17.27
C PHE A 2 -14.58 -5.67 18.72
N SER A 3 -15.22 -4.98 19.67
CA SER A 3 -15.11 -5.24 21.09
C SER A 3 -16.18 -6.22 21.54
N LEU A 4 -15.82 -7.14 22.44
CA LEU A 4 -16.75 -8.05 23.11
C LEU A 4 -17.35 -7.47 24.39
N ASP A 5 -16.79 -6.36 24.89
CA ASP A 5 -17.14 -5.75 26.17
C ASP A 5 -17.91 -4.41 26.00
N GLY A 6 -18.64 -4.27 24.90
CA GLY A 6 -19.39 -3.06 24.57
C GLY A 6 -18.53 -2.00 23.86
N LYS A 7 -18.45 -0.77 24.40
CA LYS A 7 -17.74 0.32 23.72
C LYS A 7 -16.24 0.03 23.59
N PRO A 8 -15.65 0.02 22.38
CA PRO A 8 -14.24 -0.25 22.17
C PRO A 8 -13.34 0.75 22.93
N GLN A 9 -12.29 0.23 23.55
CA GLN A 9 -11.25 1.00 24.21
C GLN A 9 -9.90 0.74 23.57
N GLU A 10 -8.98 1.70 23.62
CA GLU A 10 -7.65 1.58 23.02
C GLU A 10 -6.78 0.54 23.76
N ASN A 11 -6.74 0.58 25.08
CA ASN A 11 -5.77 -0.18 25.88
C ASN A 11 -6.39 -1.25 26.79
N THR A 12 -7.71 -1.42 26.77
CA THR A 12 -8.41 -2.36 27.66
C THR A 12 -9.61 -3.00 26.95
N GLY A 13 -10.02 -4.18 27.45
CA GLY A 13 -11.17 -4.90 26.97
C GLY A 13 -10.85 -5.93 25.88
N ARG A 14 -11.73 -6.91 25.79
CA ARG A 14 -11.60 -8.03 24.85
C ARG A 14 -11.97 -7.58 23.44
N THR A 15 -11.04 -7.75 22.51
CA THR A 15 -11.19 -7.31 21.13
C THR A 15 -10.83 -8.43 20.17
N ILE A 16 -11.63 -8.62 19.14
CA ILE A 16 -11.32 -9.47 17.99
C ILE A 16 -11.01 -8.57 16.80
N GLY A 17 -9.87 -8.82 16.17
CA GLY A 17 -9.50 -8.23 14.89
C GLY A 17 -9.59 -9.26 13.76
N ALA A 18 -10.05 -8.82 12.60
CA ALA A 18 -10.11 -9.62 11.38
C ALA A 18 -9.55 -8.84 10.20
N ALA A 19 -8.79 -9.52 9.33
CA ALA A 19 -8.29 -8.99 8.08
C ALA A 19 -8.39 -10.06 7.00
N LEU A 20 -9.16 -9.79 5.94
CA LEU A 20 -9.20 -10.66 4.78
C LEU A 20 -7.94 -10.41 3.94
N CYS A 21 -7.16 -11.47 3.65
CA CYS A 21 -5.95 -11.38 2.86
C CYS A 21 -6.28 -11.33 1.35
N TYR A 22 -6.96 -10.27 0.95
CA TYR A 22 -7.44 -10.05 -0.39
C TYR A 22 -7.29 -8.58 -0.77
N THR A 23 -6.92 -8.29 -2.02
CA THR A 23 -6.67 -6.94 -2.54
C THR A 23 -7.79 -6.38 -3.42
N GLY A 24 -8.82 -7.15 -3.70
CA GLY A 24 -10.03 -6.70 -4.40
C GLY A 24 -11.11 -6.23 -3.42
N ASP A 25 -12.31 -5.98 -3.93
CA ASP A 25 -13.45 -5.56 -3.11
C ASP A 25 -13.90 -6.70 -2.20
N TYR A 26 -14.06 -6.41 -0.92
CA TYR A 26 -14.45 -7.41 0.07
C TYR A 26 -15.38 -6.81 1.12
N ARG A 27 -16.14 -7.68 1.76
CA ARG A 27 -17.07 -7.31 2.83
C ARG A 27 -16.78 -8.12 4.09
N LEU A 28 -16.70 -7.41 5.22
CA LEU A 28 -16.69 -7.98 6.55
C LEU A 28 -17.99 -7.57 7.24
N LYS A 29 -18.79 -8.52 7.69
CA LYS A 29 -20.12 -8.28 8.24
C LYS A 29 -20.33 -9.05 9.53
N ILE A 30 -20.98 -8.43 10.50
CA ILE A 30 -21.49 -9.08 11.71
C ILE A 30 -23.00 -8.97 11.69
N ASN A 31 -23.69 -10.08 11.81
CA ASN A 31 -25.13 -10.15 12.00
C ASN A 31 -25.43 -10.75 13.37
N THR A 32 -26.46 -10.27 14.02
CA THR A 32 -27.02 -10.89 15.21
C THR A 32 -28.34 -11.55 14.82
N ASP A 33 -28.55 -12.79 15.24
CA ASP A 33 -29.81 -13.50 15.05
C ASP A 33 -30.77 -13.35 16.26
N ASP A 34 -31.94 -13.96 16.17
CA ASP A 34 -32.98 -13.89 17.20
C ASP A 34 -32.56 -14.56 18.54
N GLY A 35 -31.49 -15.36 18.54
CA GLY A 35 -30.92 -16.00 19.70
C GLY A 35 -29.74 -15.23 20.32
N ASP A 36 -29.52 -13.97 19.91
CA ASP A 36 -28.38 -13.14 20.27
C ASP A 36 -27.01 -13.72 19.90
N TYR A 37 -26.96 -14.65 18.95
CA TYR A 37 -25.70 -15.13 18.39
C TYR A 37 -25.16 -14.16 17.34
N HIS A 38 -23.88 -13.88 17.42
CA HIS A 38 -23.19 -13.02 16.45
C HIS A 38 -22.51 -13.87 15.39
N HIS A 39 -22.95 -13.71 14.14
CA HIS A 39 -22.37 -14.37 12.98
C HIS A 39 -21.42 -13.43 12.27
N PHE A 40 -20.16 -13.83 12.15
CA PHE A 40 -19.15 -13.08 11.41
C PHE A 40 -18.98 -13.66 10.01
N PHE A 41 -19.13 -12.82 9.01
CA PHE A 41 -18.94 -13.14 7.60
C PHE A 41 -17.76 -12.36 7.04
N ALA A 42 -16.92 -13.05 6.27
CA ALA A 42 -15.79 -12.45 5.57
C ALA A 42 -15.74 -13.06 4.16
N GLY A 43 -15.70 -12.22 3.14
CA GLY A 43 -15.65 -12.69 1.75
C GLY A 43 -15.44 -11.56 0.77
N MET A 44 -15.30 -11.94 -0.50
CA MET A 44 -15.33 -10.96 -1.59
C MET A 44 -16.71 -10.32 -1.64
N ASP A 45 -16.74 -9.03 -2.02
CA ASP A 45 -18.03 -8.34 -2.16
C ASP A 45 -18.81 -8.94 -3.33
N GLU A 46 -20.08 -9.21 -3.11
CA GLU A 46 -20.99 -9.76 -4.11
C GLU A 46 -21.56 -8.71 -5.07
N GLU A 47 -21.39 -7.41 -4.75
CA GLU A 47 -21.82 -6.33 -5.63
C GLU A 47 -20.91 -6.27 -6.87
N GLY A 48 -21.47 -6.64 -8.03
CA GLY A 48 -20.75 -6.64 -9.30
C GLY A 48 -19.86 -7.85 -9.56
N ALA A 49 -19.81 -8.82 -8.65
CA ALA A 49 -19.02 -10.04 -8.82
C ALA A 49 -19.88 -11.31 -8.66
N SER A 50 -19.68 -12.27 -9.54
CA SER A 50 -20.29 -13.59 -9.42
C SER A 50 -19.33 -14.68 -9.86
N PHE A 51 -19.35 -15.82 -9.17
CA PHE A 51 -18.56 -17.00 -9.51
C PHE A 51 -19.44 -18.18 -9.85
N ARG A 52 -19.18 -18.78 -11.01
CA ARG A 52 -19.85 -20.03 -11.42
C ARG A 52 -18.85 -21.17 -11.28
N LEU A 53 -19.09 -22.09 -10.36
CA LEU A 53 -18.33 -23.32 -10.23
C LEU A 53 -18.98 -24.42 -11.06
N LYS A 54 -18.21 -25.08 -11.91
CA LYS A 54 -18.64 -26.29 -12.61
C LYS A 54 -18.39 -27.51 -11.74
N LYS A 55 -19.02 -28.64 -12.10
CA LYS A 55 -18.82 -29.90 -11.39
C LYS A 55 -17.33 -30.28 -11.39
N GLY A 56 -16.76 -30.46 -10.19
CA GLY A 56 -15.37 -30.85 -10.00
C GLY A 56 -14.39 -29.64 -9.85
N GLU A 57 -14.85 -28.42 -10.06
CA GLU A 57 -14.03 -27.23 -9.80
C GLU A 57 -13.98 -26.91 -8.29
N VAL A 58 -12.84 -26.40 -7.85
CA VAL A 58 -12.61 -25.98 -6.46
C VAL A 58 -12.29 -24.50 -6.45
N PHE A 59 -13.04 -23.74 -5.67
CA PHE A 59 -12.73 -22.34 -5.38
C PHE A 59 -12.06 -22.22 -4.00
N ARG A 60 -10.88 -21.64 -3.95
CA ARG A 60 -10.21 -21.33 -2.69
C ARG A 60 -10.49 -19.87 -2.31
N THR A 61 -11.13 -19.68 -1.17
CA THR A 61 -11.33 -18.33 -0.62
C THR A 61 -9.99 -17.73 -0.19
N PRO A 62 -9.86 -16.40 -0.22
CA PRO A 62 -8.72 -15.74 0.41
C PRO A 62 -8.64 -16.12 1.89
N PRO A 63 -7.41 -16.23 2.45
CA PRO A 63 -7.25 -16.48 3.88
C PRO A 63 -7.82 -15.34 4.72
N LEU A 64 -8.44 -15.68 5.84
CA LEU A 64 -8.86 -14.72 6.87
C LEU A 64 -7.90 -14.81 8.04
N ALA A 65 -7.21 -13.69 8.32
CA ALA A 65 -6.39 -13.55 9.52
C ALA A 65 -7.26 -13.05 10.68
N LEU A 66 -7.21 -13.74 11.80
CA LEU A 66 -7.91 -13.37 13.03
C LEU A 66 -6.92 -13.14 14.16
N THR A 67 -7.23 -12.21 15.04
CA THR A 67 -6.51 -11.97 16.28
C THR A 67 -7.47 -11.70 17.43
N TYR A 68 -7.04 -12.06 18.63
CA TYR A 68 -7.72 -11.74 19.89
C TYR A 68 -6.76 -10.96 20.79
N SER A 69 -7.29 -10.02 21.55
CA SER A 69 -6.54 -9.24 22.52
C SER A 69 -7.43 -8.87 23.71
N GLU A 70 -6.86 -8.87 24.91
CA GLU A 70 -7.46 -8.33 26.13
C GLU A 70 -6.99 -6.90 26.42
N GLU A 71 -6.05 -6.41 25.59
CA GLU A 71 -5.48 -5.06 25.67
C GLU A 71 -6.15 -4.09 24.67
N GLY A 72 -7.44 -4.27 24.42
CA GLY A 72 -8.24 -3.39 23.57
C GLY A 72 -7.84 -3.42 22.09
N LEU A 73 -8.24 -2.37 21.36
CA LEU A 73 -7.98 -2.19 19.93
C LEU A 73 -6.48 -2.10 19.62
N GLY A 74 -5.72 -1.40 20.47
CA GLY A 74 -4.28 -1.26 20.32
C GLY A 74 -3.55 -2.59 20.42
N GLY A 75 -3.95 -3.47 21.34
CA GLY A 75 -3.41 -4.82 21.45
C GLY A 75 -3.66 -5.65 20.18
N ALA A 76 -4.90 -5.66 19.68
CA ALA A 76 -5.24 -6.33 18.43
C ALA A 76 -4.48 -5.76 17.24
N SER A 77 -4.31 -4.44 17.17
CA SER A 77 -3.52 -3.76 16.14
C SER A 77 -2.05 -4.18 16.17
N ARG A 78 -1.43 -4.16 17.36
CA ARG A 78 -0.03 -4.60 17.54
C ARG A 78 0.18 -6.06 17.13
N ASN A 79 -0.79 -6.94 17.37
CA ASN A 79 -0.74 -8.33 16.91
C ASN A 79 -0.66 -8.41 15.38
N PHE A 80 -1.50 -7.65 14.66
CA PHE A 80 -1.42 -7.58 13.19
C PHE A 80 -0.10 -6.97 12.71
N HIS A 81 0.42 -5.94 13.35
CA HIS A 81 1.71 -5.35 13.00
C HIS A 81 2.85 -6.38 13.16
N LYS A 82 2.86 -7.13 14.27
CA LYS A 82 3.84 -8.19 14.51
C LYS A 82 3.73 -9.30 13.46
N TRP A 83 2.52 -9.76 13.19
CA TRP A 83 2.25 -10.75 12.15
C TRP A 83 2.69 -10.25 10.76
N GLY A 84 2.36 -9.01 10.41
CA GLY A 84 2.76 -8.39 9.15
C GLY A 84 4.29 -8.36 8.98
N ARG A 85 5.00 -7.87 9.99
CA ARG A 85 6.47 -7.82 9.97
C ARG A 85 7.10 -9.22 9.84
N ASN A 86 6.60 -10.19 10.59
CA ASN A 86 7.24 -11.51 10.68
C ASN A 86 6.89 -12.44 9.50
N HIS A 87 5.74 -12.23 8.84
CA HIS A 87 5.20 -13.22 7.91
C HIS A 87 4.72 -12.68 6.56
N LYS A 88 4.60 -11.35 6.39
CA LYS A 88 4.02 -10.76 5.17
C LYS A 88 4.95 -9.79 4.46
N LEU A 89 5.74 -9.04 5.18
CA LEU A 89 6.62 -8.03 4.60
C LEU A 89 8.00 -8.61 4.29
N ALA A 90 8.50 -8.41 3.09
CA ALA A 90 9.89 -8.66 2.78
C ALA A 90 10.77 -7.76 3.66
N ASN A 91 11.77 -8.35 4.33
CA ASN A 91 12.64 -7.65 5.27
C ASN A 91 11.85 -6.89 6.36
N GLY A 92 10.78 -7.48 6.89
CA GLY A 92 9.92 -6.86 7.88
C GLY A 92 10.60 -6.55 9.22
N ASP A 93 11.73 -7.19 9.50
CA ASP A 93 12.63 -7.00 10.64
C ASP A 93 13.59 -5.81 10.48
N LYS A 94 13.76 -5.28 9.25
CA LYS A 94 14.65 -4.15 8.97
C LYS A 94 13.96 -2.81 9.16
N LEU A 95 14.72 -1.82 9.60
CA LEU A 95 14.28 -0.42 9.59
C LEU A 95 13.98 0.02 8.15
N ARG A 96 12.97 0.86 8.00
CA ARG A 96 12.64 1.47 6.71
C ARG A 96 13.60 2.63 6.45
N LYS A 97 13.93 2.82 5.18
CA LYS A 97 14.78 3.93 4.72
C LYS A 97 14.07 5.27 4.95
N ILE A 98 14.86 6.29 5.26
CA ILE A 98 14.39 7.67 5.31
C ILE A 98 14.11 8.11 3.87
N LEU A 99 12.84 8.45 3.59
CA LEU A 99 12.33 8.64 2.24
C LEU A 99 11.86 10.07 2.02
N LEU A 100 12.20 10.64 0.86
CA LEU A 100 11.57 11.83 0.30
C LEU A 100 10.72 11.43 -0.92
N ASN A 101 9.47 11.89 -0.96
CA ASN A 101 8.60 11.77 -2.11
C ASN A 101 8.48 13.12 -2.83
N SER A 102 8.48 13.13 -4.16
CA SER A 102 8.45 14.37 -4.95
C SER A 102 7.07 15.06 -4.96
N TRP A 103 5.98 14.34 -4.63
CA TRP A 103 4.62 14.79 -4.88
C TRP A 103 4.31 16.18 -4.31
N GLU A 104 4.45 16.38 -3.02
CA GLU A 104 4.16 17.66 -2.37
C GLU A 104 5.13 18.79 -2.76
N GLY A 105 6.25 18.45 -3.39
CA GLY A 105 7.21 19.44 -3.86
C GLY A 105 6.90 19.99 -5.25
N VAL A 106 6.47 19.15 -6.18
CA VAL A 106 6.35 19.51 -7.60
C VAL A 106 5.07 19.01 -8.28
N TYR A 107 4.27 18.16 -7.64
CA TYR A 107 3.09 17.52 -8.23
C TYR A 107 3.40 16.91 -9.62
N PHE A 108 2.67 17.30 -10.67
CA PHE A 108 2.88 16.84 -12.04
C PHE A 108 4.04 17.53 -12.79
N ASP A 109 4.63 18.60 -12.23
CA ASP A 109 5.70 19.37 -12.85
C ASP A 109 7.06 18.67 -12.74
N ILE A 110 7.06 17.39 -13.04
CA ILE A 110 8.28 16.57 -13.05
C ILE A 110 9.19 17.03 -14.19
N ASN A 111 10.44 17.33 -13.84
CA ASN A 111 11.51 17.52 -14.80
C ASN A 111 12.84 17.00 -14.23
N GLN A 112 13.74 16.61 -15.11
CA GLN A 112 14.98 15.95 -14.73
C GLN A 112 15.82 16.75 -13.76
N LYS A 113 16.01 18.05 -14.02
CA LYS A 113 16.85 18.92 -13.20
C LYS A 113 16.36 19.01 -11.76
N ASP A 114 15.06 19.21 -11.55
CA ASP A 114 14.48 19.31 -10.21
C ASP A 114 14.52 17.98 -9.48
N MET A 115 14.30 16.87 -10.20
CA MET A 115 14.41 15.52 -9.61
C MET A 115 15.84 15.23 -9.15
N GLU A 116 16.84 15.54 -9.97
CA GLU A 116 18.27 15.39 -9.62
C GLU A 116 18.64 16.27 -8.43
N GLN A 117 18.16 17.52 -8.38
CA GLN A 117 18.39 18.41 -7.26
C GLN A 117 17.76 17.90 -5.96
N MET A 118 16.49 17.46 -6.01
CA MET A 118 15.81 16.89 -4.84
C MET A 118 16.51 15.62 -4.32
N MET A 119 17.03 14.78 -5.22
CA MET A 119 17.84 13.62 -4.86
C MET A 119 19.13 13.99 -4.17
N ALA A 120 19.85 14.99 -4.70
CA ALA A 120 21.07 15.48 -4.09
C ALA A 120 20.81 16.09 -2.70
N ASP A 121 19.77 16.90 -2.57
CA ASP A 121 19.40 17.55 -1.32
C ASP A 121 19.02 16.54 -0.24
N ILE A 122 18.19 15.53 -0.56
CA ILE A 122 17.82 14.53 0.43
C ILE A 122 19.03 13.67 0.85
N ALA A 123 19.96 13.38 -0.08
CA ALA A 123 21.18 12.67 0.24
C ALA A 123 22.07 13.47 1.22
N LEU A 124 22.24 14.77 1.01
CA LEU A 124 22.97 15.66 1.92
C LEU A 124 22.31 15.75 3.31
N MET A 125 20.99 15.65 3.38
CA MET A 125 20.24 15.66 4.64
C MET A 125 20.26 14.31 5.37
N GLY A 126 20.90 13.28 4.79
CA GLY A 126 20.98 11.93 5.36
C GLY A 126 19.78 11.03 5.00
N GLY A 127 18.99 11.40 4.00
CA GLY A 127 17.97 10.52 3.45
C GLY A 127 18.58 9.38 2.63
N GLU A 128 17.83 8.31 2.48
CA GLU A 128 18.32 7.05 1.92
C GLU A 128 17.55 6.61 0.67
N LEU A 129 16.41 7.23 0.43
CA LEU A 129 15.50 6.85 -0.65
C LEU A 129 14.77 8.08 -1.18
N PHE A 130 14.76 8.24 -2.51
CA PHE A 130 13.92 9.20 -3.20
C PHE A 130 12.84 8.48 -3.99
N VAL A 131 11.63 8.97 -3.94
CA VAL A 131 10.48 8.45 -4.71
C VAL A 131 10.02 9.54 -5.66
N MET A 132 10.18 9.30 -6.95
CA MET A 132 9.49 10.08 -7.97
C MET A 132 8.07 9.56 -8.08
N ASP A 133 7.11 10.40 -7.72
CA ASP A 133 5.69 10.08 -7.71
C ASP A 133 5.06 10.26 -9.10
N ASP A 134 3.77 10.57 -9.16
CA ASP A 134 3.00 10.73 -10.39
C ASP A 134 3.57 11.85 -11.31
N GLY A 135 3.28 11.77 -12.59
CA GLY A 135 3.64 12.81 -13.55
C GLY A 135 4.86 12.56 -14.44
N TRP A 136 5.69 11.53 -14.18
CA TRP A 136 6.91 11.23 -14.94
C TRP A 136 6.69 10.54 -16.28
N PHE A 137 5.51 9.95 -16.49
CA PHE A 137 5.18 9.10 -17.63
C PHE A 137 4.25 9.77 -18.63
N GLY A 138 3.95 9.06 -19.72
CA GLY A 138 3.07 9.48 -20.79
C GLY A 138 3.85 10.13 -21.94
N ASP A 139 4.28 9.34 -22.91
CA ASP A 139 4.93 9.85 -24.13
C ASP A 139 3.90 10.42 -25.10
N LYS A 140 2.89 9.63 -25.45
CA LYS A 140 1.80 10.04 -26.35
C LYS A 140 0.72 10.85 -25.64
N HIS A 141 0.43 10.49 -24.40
CA HIS A 141 -0.59 11.10 -23.56
C HIS A 141 0.05 11.57 -22.26
N PRO A 142 0.68 12.76 -22.21
CA PRO A 142 1.41 13.25 -21.05
C PRO A 142 0.58 13.25 -19.78
N ARG A 143 1.18 12.79 -18.69
CA ARG A 143 0.61 12.80 -17.35
C ARG A 143 0.87 14.15 -16.68
N ASP A 144 0.12 15.18 -17.11
CA ASP A 144 0.26 16.54 -16.60
C ASP A 144 -0.87 16.95 -15.67
N ILE A 145 -1.94 16.14 -15.60
CA ILE A 145 -3.12 16.35 -14.77
C ILE A 145 -3.75 15.01 -14.37
N ASP A 146 -4.62 15.00 -13.36
CA ASP A 146 -5.23 13.81 -12.77
C ASP A 146 -6.00 12.92 -13.77
N ASN A 147 -6.63 13.51 -14.75
CA ASN A 147 -7.52 12.81 -15.70
C ASN A 147 -6.87 12.52 -17.07
N ALA A 148 -5.54 12.61 -17.18
CA ALA A 148 -4.81 12.33 -18.40
C ALA A 148 -3.67 11.33 -18.18
N GLY A 149 -3.25 10.63 -19.24
CA GLY A 149 -2.04 9.82 -19.28
C GLY A 149 -2.08 8.49 -18.52
N LEU A 150 -3.14 8.14 -17.82
CA LEU A 150 -3.26 6.85 -17.14
C LEU A 150 -3.26 5.71 -18.14
N GLY A 151 -2.33 4.74 -17.93
CA GLY A 151 -2.15 3.60 -18.82
C GLY A 151 -1.05 3.76 -19.88
N ASP A 152 -0.54 4.97 -20.11
CA ASP A 152 0.64 5.24 -20.95
C ASP A 152 1.93 5.24 -20.11
N TRP A 153 2.30 4.06 -19.60
CA TRP A 153 3.43 3.87 -18.66
C TRP A 153 4.81 3.95 -19.34
N VAL A 154 4.97 4.86 -20.28
CA VAL A 154 6.24 5.14 -20.95
C VAL A 154 6.84 6.41 -20.36
N VAL A 155 8.13 6.40 -20.06
CA VAL A 155 8.82 7.59 -19.56
C VAL A 155 8.62 8.74 -20.55
N ASN A 156 8.21 9.91 -20.07
CA ASN A 156 8.06 11.09 -20.91
C ASN A 156 9.44 11.69 -21.23
N PRO A 157 9.91 11.62 -22.50
CA PRO A 157 11.27 12.05 -22.84
C PRO A 157 11.45 13.57 -22.78
N LYS A 158 10.36 14.35 -22.73
CA LYS A 158 10.42 15.80 -22.55
C LYS A 158 10.68 16.18 -21.09
N LYS A 159 10.16 15.38 -20.17
CA LYS A 159 10.35 15.57 -18.73
C LYS A 159 11.67 14.99 -18.24
N LEU A 160 12.05 13.84 -18.79
CA LEU A 160 13.20 13.04 -18.40
C LEU A 160 14.00 12.60 -19.64
N PRO A 161 14.74 13.53 -20.28
CA PRO A 161 15.40 13.28 -21.57
C PRO A 161 16.51 12.23 -21.51
N ASP A 162 17.21 12.10 -20.39
CA ASP A 162 18.32 11.13 -20.25
C ASP A 162 17.87 9.74 -19.84
N ALA A 163 16.57 9.46 -19.97
CA ALA A 163 15.90 8.20 -19.62
C ALA A 163 16.66 7.45 -18.51
N LEU A 164 16.24 7.53 -17.35
CA LEU A 164 16.70 7.10 -16.04
C LEU A 164 17.47 5.75 -16.02
N PRO A 165 18.76 5.64 -16.43
CA PRO A 165 19.47 4.36 -16.50
C PRO A 165 19.70 3.73 -15.12
N ASP A 166 19.70 4.52 -14.05
CA ASP A 166 19.98 4.07 -12.69
C ASP A 166 18.73 4.04 -11.77
N TYR A 167 17.54 4.26 -12.33
CA TYR A 167 16.31 4.27 -11.55
C TYR A 167 15.62 2.90 -11.62
N CYS A 168 15.29 2.35 -10.49
CA CYS A 168 14.50 1.12 -10.39
C CYS A 168 13.01 1.45 -10.55
N VAL A 169 12.43 1.13 -11.71
CA VAL A 169 10.97 1.23 -11.91
C VAL A 169 10.31 0.05 -11.20
N MET A 170 9.56 0.34 -10.14
CA MET A 170 8.75 -0.67 -9.45
C MET A 170 7.41 -0.87 -10.17
N PRO A 171 6.84 -2.10 -10.20
CA PRO A 171 5.49 -2.30 -10.67
C PRO A 171 4.54 -1.47 -9.77
N ARG A 172 3.83 -0.53 -10.37
CA ARG A 172 2.88 0.45 -9.86
C ARG A 172 3.34 1.92 -9.90
N ASN A 173 4.10 2.28 -10.95
CA ASN A 173 4.31 3.71 -11.30
C ASN A 173 5.12 4.57 -10.31
N ILE A 174 5.91 3.93 -9.47
CA ILE A 174 6.81 4.61 -8.55
C ILE A 174 8.24 4.32 -8.98
N ILE A 175 9.02 5.37 -9.23
CA ILE A 175 10.46 5.24 -9.46
C ILE A 175 11.16 5.42 -8.12
N LEU A 176 11.83 4.36 -7.68
CA LEU A 176 12.65 4.38 -6.48
C LEU A 176 14.10 4.61 -6.86
N VAL A 177 14.70 5.63 -6.29
CA VAL A 177 16.13 5.92 -6.44
C VAL A 177 16.80 5.78 -5.09
N SER A 178 17.86 4.97 -5.02
CA SER A 178 18.69 4.91 -3.82
C SER A 178 19.63 6.11 -3.78
N ALA A 179 19.53 6.95 -2.76
CA ALA A 179 20.42 8.06 -2.55
C ALA A 179 21.89 7.64 -2.36
N SER A 180 22.17 6.39 -2.02
CA SER A 180 23.52 5.85 -1.84
C SER A 180 24.32 5.69 -3.14
N GLY A 181 23.67 5.80 -4.32
CA GLY A 181 24.34 5.78 -5.62
C GLY A 181 24.71 7.16 -6.17
N LEU A 182 24.27 8.23 -5.51
CA LEU A 182 24.57 9.59 -5.91
C LEU A 182 25.87 10.06 -5.23
N ASN A 183 27.01 9.86 -5.88
CA ASN A 183 28.25 10.55 -5.50
C ASN A 183 28.16 11.99 -5.99
N PRO A 184 28.17 13.00 -5.11
CA PRO A 184 28.34 14.37 -5.56
C PRO A 184 29.74 14.49 -6.19
N LYS A 185 29.77 14.79 -7.47
CA LYS A 185 31.02 15.18 -8.15
C LYS A 185 31.39 16.59 -7.73
#